data_fd3f43961299ea07142ce3032bf3031e
#
_entry.id   fd3f43961299ea07142ce3032bf3031e
#
_cell.length_a   1.000
_cell.length_b   1.000
_cell.length_c   1.000
_cell.angle_alpha   90.00
_cell.angle_beta   90.00
_cell.angle_gamma   90.00
#
_symmetry.space_group_name_H-M   'P 1'
#
loop_
_entity.id
_entity.type
_entity.pdbx_description
1 polymer ?
#
loop_
_entity_poly.entity_id
_entity_poly.type
_entity_poly.pdbx_seq_one_letter_code
_entity_poly.pdbx_strand_id
1 'polypeptide(L)'
;LLRRAFDRNNPYRYEEQHWLSLLAGQRGRWLLPQMGFPVWGESGNETWETASHEERKRMLTNLRKNSPEQGLALLQTELKNESAAHRDELIQCLRWGLSKSDEAFLQEIVATDRSSNVKETARRLLCSLPDSELVKIYEELLRGKLHFNFLLGWSYDKIEFTPEMKKLGLEEVSSNKNEKDDRFLLRQLAERVPLSFWSEFYDCPPEKAASKLAKNPPFQKLFDLSKPILNFSDSGWAYHTLKENADEKMADALMGLLPSFQREEIAFQSDRGGYIPDSWFNKDGIGWGIKFSTRVFQRMLRNNYYLPKETAEQLALYFPSEMRKPIEQTALSTAAQENNTSTRFCRLMMEYMDLKQRIDTLSLIHLSEPT
;
A
#
# COMPACT_ATOMS: atom_id res chain seq x y z
N LEU A 1 -0.96 25.75 8.14
CA LEU A 1 -0.13 24.65 7.63
C LEU A 1 1.31 24.75 8.15
N LEU A 2 2.06 25.81 7.87
CA LEU A 2 3.47 25.95 8.29
C LEU A 2 3.66 25.73 9.80
N ARG A 3 2.90 26.41 10.67
CA ARG A 3 3.01 26.21 12.12
C ARG A 3 2.80 24.77 12.54
N ARG A 4 1.85 24.06 11.93
CA ARG A 4 1.56 22.66 12.21
C ARG A 4 2.69 21.74 11.73
N ALA A 5 3.22 21.98 10.54
CA ALA A 5 4.30 21.19 9.99
C ALA A 5 5.62 21.31 10.80
N PHE A 6 5.81 22.41 11.54
CA PHE A 6 6.98 22.63 12.41
C PHE A 6 6.69 22.41 13.91
N ASP A 7 5.47 22.02 14.28
CA ASP A 7 5.15 21.65 15.65
C ASP A 7 5.79 20.30 16.00
N ARG A 8 6.61 20.29 17.06
CA ARG A 8 7.30 19.08 17.54
C ARG A 8 6.33 17.98 18.00
N ASN A 9 5.13 18.36 18.41
CA ASN A 9 4.09 17.43 18.85
C ASN A 9 3.21 16.90 17.70
N ASN A 10 3.41 17.37 16.47
CA ASN A 10 2.68 16.87 15.32
C ASN A 10 3.26 15.52 14.84
N PRO A 11 2.54 14.41 14.92
CA PRO A 11 3.04 13.11 14.48
C PRO A 11 3.28 13.04 12.97
N TYR A 12 2.63 13.90 12.19
CA TYR A 12 2.77 13.98 10.72
C TYR A 12 3.72 15.09 10.26
N ARG A 13 4.46 15.72 11.16
CA ARG A 13 5.28 16.91 10.87
C ARG A 13 6.25 16.70 9.71
N TYR A 14 6.87 15.53 9.61
CA TYR A 14 7.86 15.22 8.57
C TYR A 14 7.23 15.04 7.19
N GLU A 15 6.07 14.40 7.13
CA GLU A 15 5.30 14.25 5.90
C GLU A 15 4.80 15.63 5.43
N GLU A 16 4.25 16.41 6.35
CA GLU A 16 3.80 17.79 6.05
C GLU A 16 4.96 18.68 5.63
N GLN A 17 6.12 18.61 6.26
CA GLN A 17 7.33 19.33 5.85
C GLN A 17 7.81 18.89 4.46
N HIS A 18 7.80 17.59 4.19
CA HIS A 18 8.18 17.05 2.88
C HIS A 18 7.26 17.60 1.78
N TRP A 19 5.94 17.52 1.96
CA TRP A 19 4.99 18.07 1.00
C TRP A 19 5.13 19.57 0.82
N LEU A 20 5.31 20.32 1.91
CA LEU A 20 5.54 21.75 1.84
C LEU A 20 6.86 22.09 1.12
N SER A 21 7.91 21.27 1.29
CA SER A 21 9.18 21.48 0.59
C SER A 21 9.05 21.31 -0.93
N LEU A 22 8.26 20.33 -1.36
CA LEU A 22 7.95 20.10 -2.77
C LEU A 22 7.13 21.26 -3.37
N LEU A 23 6.10 21.71 -2.62
CA LEU A 23 5.19 22.77 -3.07
C LEU A 23 5.84 24.17 -3.08
N ALA A 24 6.72 24.43 -2.12
CA ALA A 24 7.30 25.76 -1.94
C ALA A 24 8.53 26.05 -2.84
N GLY A 25 9.15 24.99 -3.39
CA GLY A 25 10.30 25.11 -4.29
C GLY A 25 11.45 25.97 -3.71
N GLN A 26 12.28 26.56 -4.58
CA GLN A 26 13.41 27.39 -4.16
C GLN A 26 12.98 28.66 -3.40
N ARG A 27 11.85 29.23 -3.79
CA ARG A 27 11.31 30.43 -3.12
C ARG A 27 10.90 30.16 -1.69
N GLY A 28 10.31 29.00 -1.42
CA GLY A 28 10.00 28.60 -0.05
C GLY A 28 11.24 28.36 0.78
N ARG A 29 12.27 27.73 0.21
CA ARG A 29 13.57 27.55 0.88
C ARG A 29 14.22 28.87 1.28
N TRP A 30 14.09 29.89 0.45
CA TRP A 30 14.60 31.24 0.77
C TRP A 30 13.73 31.95 1.81
N LEU A 31 12.40 31.82 1.74
CA LEU A 31 11.46 32.58 2.59
C LEU A 31 11.36 32.03 4.02
N LEU A 32 11.46 30.73 4.20
CA LEU A 32 11.26 30.07 5.51
C LEU A 32 12.20 30.54 6.61
N PRO A 33 13.53 30.69 6.38
CA PRO A 33 14.43 31.24 7.36
C PRO A 33 14.08 32.67 7.76
N GLN A 34 13.60 33.48 6.78
CA GLN A 34 13.16 34.84 7.04
C GLN A 34 11.92 34.89 7.94
N MET A 35 11.13 33.84 7.96
CA MET A 35 9.96 33.69 8.82
C MET A 35 10.27 32.98 10.16
N GLY A 36 11.54 32.68 10.43
CA GLY A 36 12.00 32.01 11.64
C GLY A 36 11.73 30.50 11.66
N PHE A 37 11.48 29.90 10.49
CA PHE A 37 11.39 28.42 10.35
C PHE A 37 12.73 27.84 9.90
N PRO A 38 13.08 26.60 10.32
CA PRO A 38 14.30 25.95 9.86
C PRO A 38 14.26 25.70 8.35
N VAL A 39 15.43 25.74 7.70
CA VAL A 39 15.56 25.48 6.26
C VAL A 39 15.21 24.01 6.00
N TRP A 40 14.34 23.75 5.01
CA TRP A 40 14.02 22.39 4.61
C TRP A 40 15.21 21.70 3.95
N GLY A 41 15.54 20.53 4.44
CA GLY A 41 16.63 19.71 3.91
C GLY A 41 18.01 20.01 4.47
N GLU A 42 18.18 21.08 5.24
CA GLU A 42 19.26 21.18 6.20
C GLU A 42 18.81 20.52 7.51
N SER A 43 18.63 19.19 7.50
CA SER A 43 19.04 18.44 8.66
C SER A 43 20.50 18.85 8.85
N GLY A 44 20.82 19.57 9.92
CA GLY A 44 22.20 19.92 10.21
C GLY A 44 23.05 18.66 10.00
N ASN A 45 24.36 18.78 9.90
CA ASN A 45 25.34 17.68 9.71
C ASN A 45 25.14 16.52 10.70
N GLU A 46 23.91 16.01 10.81
CA GLU A 46 23.56 14.87 11.64
C GLU A 46 24.11 13.63 10.94
N THR A 47 25.16 13.12 11.51
CA THR A 47 25.70 11.81 11.15
C THR A 47 24.81 10.74 11.77
N TRP A 48 24.91 9.51 11.33
CA TRP A 48 24.18 8.37 11.92
C TRP A 48 24.37 8.31 13.45
N GLU A 49 25.57 8.60 13.94
CA GLU A 49 25.94 8.52 15.35
C GLU A 49 25.22 9.56 16.21
N THR A 50 24.98 10.75 15.69
CA THR A 50 24.34 11.87 16.41
C THR A 50 22.84 11.96 16.22
N ALA A 51 22.31 11.26 15.20
CA ALA A 51 20.90 11.28 14.86
C ALA A 51 20.02 10.54 15.89
N SER A 52 18.83 11.07 16.12
CA SER A 52 17.79 10.37 16.87
C SER A 52 17.32 9.10 16.13
N HIS A 53 16.66 8.19 16.84
CA HIS A 53 16.15 6.96 16.22
C HIS A 53 15.23 7.24 15.02
N GLU A 54 14.32 8.18 15.15
CA GLU A 54 13.41 8.55 14.04
C GLU A 54 14.17 9.15 12.84
N GLU A 55 15.22 9.89 13.08
CA GLU A 55 16.10 10.39 12.03
C GLU A 55 16.87 9.28 11.35
N ARG A 56 17.42 8.34 12.10
CA ARG A 56 18.07 7.12 11.55
C ARG A 56 17.12 6.33 10.66
N LYS A 57 15.87 6.12 11.07
CA LYS A 57 14.84 5.48 10.26
C LYS A 57 14.61 6.23 8.95
N ARG A 58 14.51 7.57 9.01
CA ARG A 58 14.32 8.41 7.84
C ARG A 58 15.53 8.36 6.90
N MET A 59 16.74 8.49 7.45
CA MET A 59 17.99 8.39 6.68
C MET A 59 18.09 7.04 5.99
N LEU A 60 17.86 5.95 6.71
CA LEU A 60 17.88 4.60 6.16
C LEU A 60 16.79 4.39 5.10
N THR A 61 15.56 4.86 5.35
CA THR A 61 14.47 4.78 4.38
C THR A 61 14.81 5.51 3.08
N ASN A 62 15.35 6.72 3.17
CA ASN A 62 15.77 7.49 2.01
C ASN A 62 16.93 6.82 1.27
N LEU A 63 17.90 6.29 2.01
CA LEU A 63 19.02 5.57 1.44
C LEU A 63 18.56 4.29 0.72
N ARG A 64 17.64 3.52 1.33
CA ARG A 64 17.04 2.33 0.71
C ARG A 64 16.26 2.64 -0.56
N LYS A 65 15.56 3.78 -0.63
CA LYS A 65 14.83 4.20 -1.83
C LYS A 65 15.75 4.61 -2.98
N ASN A 66 16.90 5.22 -2.69
CA ASN A 66 17.80 5.79 -3.68
C ASN A 66 19.00 4.89 -4.02
N SER A 67 19.51 4.18 -3.03
CA SER A 67 20.69 3.31 -3.11
C SER A 67 20.54 2.12 -2.15
N PRO A 68 19.73 1.10 -2.50
CA PRO A 68 19.40 0.00 -1.60
C PRO A 68 20.61 -0.71 -0.99
N GLU A 69 21.67 -0.92 -1.78
CA GLU A 69 22.91 -1.59 -1.35
C GLU A 69 23.65 -0.80 -0.28
N GLN A 70 23.71 0.54 -0.39
CA GLN A 70 24.33 1.39 0.62
C GLN A 70 23.52 1.35 1.92
N GLY A 71 22.18 1.32 1.82
CA GLY A 71 21.31 1.16 2.99
C GLY A 71 21.52 -0.17 3.68
N LEU A 72 21.72 -1.25 2.95
CA LEU A 72 22.06 -2.56 3.50
C LEU A 72 23.43 -2.53 4.21
N ALA A 73 24.45 -1.99 3.57
CA ALA A 73 25.80 -1.88 4.13
C ALA A 73 25.83 -1.08 5.45
N LEU A 74 25.12 0.04 5.49
CA LEU A 74 24.95 0.84 6.69
C LEU A 74 24.30 0.02 7.82
N LEU A 75 23.24 -0.67 7.51
CA LEU A 75 22.52 -1.46 8.52
C LEU A 75 23.34 -2.64 9.05
N GLN A 76 24.12 -3.30 8.18
CA GLN A 76 25.04 -4.38 8.57
C GLN A 76 26.08 -3.91 9.59
N THR A 77 26.52 -2.66 9.48
CA THR A 77 27.51 -2.07 10.39
C THR A 77 26.87 -1.64 11.71
N GLU A 78 25.74 -0.98 11.67
CA GLU A 78 25.18 -0.24 12.80
C GLU A 78 24.15 -1.02 13.62
N LEU A 79 23.49 -2.04 13.04
CA LEU A 79 22.34 -2.68 13.68
C LEU A 79 22.62 -3.26 15.06
N LYS A 80 23.83 -3.82 15.28
CA LYS A 80 24.22 -4.43 16.56
C LYS A 80 24.37 -3.45 17.73
N ASN A 81 24.50 -2.16 17.41
CA ASN A 81 24.60 -1.10 18.41
C ASN A 81 23.22 -0.63 18.91
N GLU A 82 22.14 -1.13 18.29
CA GLU A 82 20.78 -0.70 18.56
C GLU A 82 20.05 -1.59 19.58
N SER A 83 19.05 -1.00 20.27
CA SER A 83 18.12 -1.76 21.11
C SER A 83 17.28 -2.73 20.29
N ALA A 84 16.69 -3.77 20.89
CA ALA A 84 15.86 -4.73 20.17
C ALA A 84 14.66 -4.07 19.46
N ALA A 85 14.03 -3.06 20.09
CA ALA A 85 12.93 -2.32 19.49
C ALA A 85 13.40 -1.51 18.27
N HIS A 86 14.53 -0.82 18.39
CA HIS A 86 15.10 -0.05 17.30
C HIS A 86 15.58 -0.95 16.16
N ARG A 87 16.19 -2.12 16.45
CA ARG A 87 16.57 -3.10 15.42
C ARG A 87 15.35 -3.55 14.61
N ASP A 88 14.24 -3.86 15.28
CA ASP A 88 13.01 -4.25 14.61
C ASP A 88 12.53 -3.20 13.62
N GLU A 89 12.48 -1.93 14.04
CA GLU A 89 12.03 -0.83 13.19
C GLU A 89 13.00 -0.52 12.03
N LEU A 90 14.31 -0.62 12.28
CA LEU A 90 15.31 -0.40 11.23
C LEU A 90 15.31 -1.51 10.18
N ILE A 91 15.15 -2.78 10.60
CA ILE A 91 15.01 -3.90 9.66
C ILE A 91 13.78 -3.73 8.78
N GLN A 92 12.67 -3.22 9.30
CA GLN A 92 11.48 -2.94 8.49
C GLN A 92 11.75 -1.95 7.35
N CYS A 93 12.76 -1.08 7.47
CA CYS A 93 13.14 -0.16 6.39
C CYS A 93 13.69 -0.89 5.16
N LEU A 94 14.18 -2.13 5.30
CA LEU A 94 14.66 -2.94 4.17
C LEU A 94 13.56 -3.26 3.14
N ARG A 95 12.28 -3.14 3.51
CA ARG A 95 11.15 -3.27 2.57
C ARG A 95 11.28 -2.34 1.35
N TRP A 96 11.95 -1.20 1.50
CA TRP A 96 12.23 -0.30 0.40
C TRP A 96 13.44 -0.81 -0.38
N GLY A 97 13.24 -1.08 -1.66
CA GLY A 97 14.28 -1.67 -2.50
C GLY A 97 14.71 -3.08 -2.08
N LEU A 98 13.81 -3.84 -1.44
CA LEU A 98 14.08 -5.22 -1.04
C LEU A 98 14.42 -6.08 -2.26
N SER A 99 15.52 -6.82 -2.17
CA SER A 99 16.02 -7.63 -3.27
C SER A 99 16.75 -8.89 -2.76
N LYS A 100 17.13 -9.75 -3.67
CA LYS A 100 17.92 -10.96 -3.35
C LYS A 100 19.22 -10.64 -2.59
N SER A 101 19.80 -9.45 -2.77
CA SER A 101 21.00 -9.01 -2.05
C SER A 101 20.82 -8.92 -0.54
N ASP A 102 19.58 -8.71 -0.08
CA ASP A 102 19.27 -8.60 1.35
C ASP A 102 19.13 -9.96 2.05
N GLU A 103 18.97 -11.04 1.27
CA GLU A 103 18.60 -12.36 1.81
C GLU A 103 19.60 -12.88 2.82
N ALA A 104 20.89 -12.85 2.50
CA ALA A 104 21.93 -13.39 3.39
C ALA A 104 21.94 -12.69 4.76
N PHE A 105 21.78 -11.37 4.76
CA PHE A 105 21.70 -10.58 5.99
C PHE A 105 20.44 -10.90 6.80
N LEU A 106 19.28 -11.00 6.14
CA LEU A 106 18.03 -11.37 6.80
C LEU A 106 18.08 -12.79 7.38
N GLN A 107 18.71 -13.74 6.69
CA GLN A 107 18.93 -15.10 7.19
C GLN A 107 19.85 -15.12 8.43
N GLU A 108 20.92 -14.31 8.42
CA GLU A 108 21.78 -14.15 9.58
C GLU A 108 21.01 -13.64 10.78
N ILE A 109 20.16 -12.63 10.62
CA ILE A 109 19.31 -12.10 11.68
C ILE A 109 18.34 -13.17 12.22
N VAL A 110 17.68 -13.92 11.36
CA VAL A 110 16.80 -15.02 11.77
C VAL A 110 17.57 -16.08 12.58
N ALA A 111 18.80 -16.36 12.22
CA ALA A 111 19.63 -17.33 12.94
C ALA A 111 20.12 -16.79 14.30
N THR A 112 20.61 -15.56 14.35
CA THR A 112 21.47 -15.08 15.42
C THR A 112 20.84 -14.07 16.39
N ASP A 113 19.83 -13.27 15.96
CA ASP A 113 19.26 -12.25 16.84
C ASP A 113 18.57 -12.88 18.06
N ARG A 114 18.66 -12.21 19.20
CA ARG A 114 18.07 -12.67 20.47
C ARG A 114 16.58 -12.36 20.59
N SER A 115 16.09 -11.34 19.86
CA SER A 115 14.71 -10.89 19.91
C SER A 115 13.85 -11.69 18.93
N SER A 116 12.77 -12.28 19.44
CA SER A 116 11.77 -12.97 18.60
C SER A 116 11.10 -12.04 17.60
N ASN A 117 10.83 -10.79 17.98
CA ASN A 117 10.19 -9.80 17.10
C ASN A 117 11.12 -9.45 15.94
N VAL A 118 12.40 -9.22 16.21
CA VAL A 118 13.40 -8.93 15.16
C VAL A 118 13.51 -10.08 14.18
N LYS A 119 13.56 -11.33 14.68
CA LYS A 119 13.56 -12.54 13.85
C LYS A 119 12.30 -12.65 12.99
N GLU A 120 11.14 -12.34 13.54
CA GLU A 120 9.88 -12.42 12.82
C GLU A 120 9.79 -11.33 11.73
N THR A 121 10.25 -10.12 11.99
CA THR A 121 10.35 -9.07 10.99
C THR A 121 11.28 -9.47 9.85
N ALA A 122 12.46 -10.04 10.15
CA ALA A 122 13.36 -10.57 9.12
C ALA A 122 12.72 -11.70 8.30
N ARG A 123 11.99 -12.63 8.93
CA ARG A 123 11.26 -13.69 8.21
C ARG A 123 10.18 -13.12 7.29
N ARG A 124 9.42 -12.12 7.74
CA ARG A 124 8.42 -11.47 6.88
C ARG A 124 9.04 -10.89 5.62
N LEU A 125 10.19 -10.25 5.75
CA LEU A 125 10.92 -9.71 4.59
C LEU A 125 11.43 -10.83 3.68
N LEU A 126 11.97 -11.92 4.23
CA LEU A 126 12.35 -13.10 3.45
C LEU A 126 11.17 -13.72 2.71
N CYS A 127 9.99 -13.77 3.36
CA CYS A 127 8.75 -14.24 2.73
C CYS A 127 8.26 -13.30 1.61
N SER A 128 8.73 -12.06 1.56
CA SER A 128 8.40 -11.12 0.47
C SER A 128 9.36 -11.22 -0.73
N LEU A 129 10.36 -12.09 -0.66
CA LEU A 129 11.29 -12.40 -1.74
C LEU A 129 10.89 -13.75 -2.37
N PRO A 130 10.27 -13.76 -3.56
CA PRO A 130 9.74 -14.99 -4.16
C PRO A 130 10.82 -16.06 -4.38
N ASP A 131 12.05 -15.66 -4.66
CA ASP A 131 13.19 -16.55 -4.90
C ASP A 131 14.04 -16.83 -3.65
N SER A 132 13.58 -16.47 -2.46
CA SER A 132 14.32 -16.74 -1.22
C SER A 132 14.34 -18.24 -0.91
N GLU A 133 15.43 -18.71 -0.28
CA GLU A 133 15.52 -20.10 0.16
C GLU A 133 14.40 -20.48 1.14
N LEU A 134 13.95 -19.53 1.97
CA LEU A 134 12.82 -19.75 2.87
C LEU A 134 11.52 -20.03 2.12
N VAL A 135 11.23 -19.26 1.07
CA VAL A 135 10.04 -19.44 0.24
C VAL A 135 10.11 -20.75 -0.53
N LYS A 136 11.25 -21.11 -1.09
CA LYS A 136 11.45 -22.42 -1.75
C LYS A 136 11.16 -23.60 -0.81
N ILE A 137 11.62 -23.50 0.44
CA ILE A 137 11.29 -24.52 1.46
C ILE A 137 9.78 -24.61 1.68
N TYR A 138 9.07 -23.48 1.74
CA TYR A 138 7.61 -23.50 1.88
C TYR A 138 6.93 -24.13 0.66
N GLU A 139 7.40 -23.84 -0.55
CA GLU A 139 6.90 -24.47 -1.79
C GLU A 139 7.09 -25.98 -1.77
N GLU A 140 8.29 -26.44 -1.41
CA GLU A 140 8.60 -27.86 -1.31
C GLU A 140 7.74 -28.58 -0.27
N LEU A 141 7.56 -27.99 0.93
CA LEU A 141 6.70 -28.54 1.96
C LEU A 141 5.24 -28.63 1.52
N LEU A 142 4.76 -27.69 0.72
CA LEU A 142 3.39 -27.65 0.22
C LEU A 142 3.19 -28.56 -1.00
N ARG A 143 4.21 -28.64 -1.85
CA ARG A 143 4.18 -29.42 -3.09
C ARG A 143 3.96 -30.92 -2.79
N GLY A 144 2.97 -31.51 -3.44
CA GLY A 144 2.59 -32.90 -3.21
C GLY A 144 1.72 -33.15 -1.97
N LYS A 145 1.36 -32.12 -1.21
CA LYS A 145 0.42 -32.21 -0.09
C LYS A 145 -0.97 -31.67 -0.45
N LEU A 146 -1.05 -30.80 -1.44
CA LEU A 146 -2.30 -30.28 -1.97
C LEU A 146 -2.69 -31.03 -3.25
N HIS A 147 -3.95 -31.43 -3.33
CA HIS A 147 -4.50 -32.06 -4.51
C HIS A 147 -5.81 -31.39 -4.88
N PHE A 148 -6.02 -31.15 -6.17
CA PHE A 148 -7.25 -30.60 -6.70
C PHE A 148 -7.81 -31.52 -7.78
N ASN A 149 -9.04 -31.98 -7.58
CA ASN A 149 -9.78 -32.71 -8.58
C ASN A 149 -11.00 -31.89 -9.00
N PHE A 150 -11.22 -31.75 -10.29
CA PHE A 150 -12.32 -30.93 -10.82
C PHE A 150 -13.71 -31.38 -10.32
N LEU A 151 -13.92 -32.70 -10.08
CA LEU A 151 -15.18 -33.25 -9.61
C LEU A 151 -15.28 -33.32 -8.09
N LEU A 152 -14.17 -33.59 -7.42
CA LEU A 152 -14.12 -33.87 -5.97
C LEU A 152 -13.65 -32.63 -5.16
N GLY A 153 -13.12 -31.62 -5.82
CA GLY A 153 -12.56 -30.44 -5.17
C GLY A 153 -11.18 -30.68 -4.57
N TRP A 154 -10.89 -29.99 -3.46
CA TRP A 154 -9.62 -30.03 -2.76
C TRP A 154 -9.49 -31.23 -1.81
N SER A 155 -8.33 -31.87 -1.83
CA SER A 155 -7.90 -32.83 -0.83
C SER A 155 -6.48 -32.55 -0.35
N TYR A 156 -6.09 -33.09 0.81
CA TYR A 156 -4.85 -32.76 1.50
C TYR A 156 -4.24 -34.02 2.09
N ASP A 157 -2.94 -34.22 1.89
CA ASP A 157 -2.19 -35.23 2.61
C ASP A 157 -1.82 -34.71 3.99
N LYS A 158 -1.83 -35.58 4.97
CA LYS A 158 -1.43 -35.25 6.33
C LYS A 158 0.03 -34.75 6.33
N ILE A 159 0.25 -33.65 7.05
CA ILE A 159 1.56 -33.12 7.35
C ILE A 159 1.73 -33.06 8.86
N GLU A 160 2.87 -33.54 9.36
CA GLU A 160 3.17 -33.50 10.79
C GLU A 160 4.10 -32.32 11.07
N PHE A 161 3.80 -31.58 12.12
CA PHE A 161 4.62 -30.45 12.53
C PHE A 161 5.98 -30.94 13.07
N THR A 162 7.06 -30.30 12.66
CA THR A 162 8.41 -30.64 13.12
C THR A 162 9.09 -29.46 13.80
N PRO A 163 10.12 -29.68 14.62
CA PRO A 163 10.91 -28.61 15.23
C PRO A 163 11.54 -27.68 14.19
N GLU A 164 11.88 -28.18 12.99
CA GLU A 164 12.41 -27.40 11.88
C GLU A 164 11.37 -26.43 11.35
N MET A 165 10.10 -26.84 11.23
CA MET A 165 9.00 -25.97 10.82
C MET A 165 8.80 -24.81 11.80
N LYS A 166 9.00 -25.05 13.09
CA LYS A 166 8.99 -23.98 14.10
C LYS A 166 10.10 -22.96 13.86
N LYS A 167 11.29 -23.41 13.50
CA LYS A 167 12.42 -22.49 13.14
C LYS A 167 12.12 -21.67 11.89
N LEU A 168 11.33 -22.22 10.96
CA LEU A 168 10.86 -21.53 9.77
C LEU A 168 9.72 -20.53 10.07
N GLY A 169 9.26 -20.41 11.33
CA GLY A 169 8.20 -19.48 11.71
C GLY A 169 6.79 -19.99 11.44
N LEU A 170 6.62 -21.31 11.30
CA LEU A 170 5.31 -21.96 11.23
C LEU A 170 4.80 -22.28 12.63
N GLU A 171 3.49 -22.20 12.80
CA GLU A 171 2.80 -22.49 14.06
C GLU A 171 2.16 -23.88 13.99
N GLU A 172 2.20 -24.61 15.11
CA GLU A 172 1.68 -25.98 15.23
C GLU A 172 0.16 -26.00 15.35
N VAL A 173 -0.40 -25.09 16.16
CA VAL A 173 -1.80 -25.11 16.59
C VAL A 173 -2.54 -23.87 16.07
N SER A 174 -3.71 -24.12 15.46
CA SER A 174 -4.59 -23.02 15.03
C SER A 174 -5.30 -22.38 16.22
N SER A 175 -5.38 -21.06 16.21
CA SER A 175 -6.26 -20.31 17.12
C SER A 175 -7.75 -20.56 16.87
N ASN A 176 -8.10 -21.06 15.67
CA ASN A 176 -9.46 -21.45 15.32
C ASN A 176 -9.72 -22.91 15.71
N LYS A 177 -10.51 -23.13 16.76
CA LYS A 177 -10.85 -24.46 17.26
C LYS A 177 -11.54 -25.39 16.24
N ASN A 178 -12.08 -24.83 15.16
CA ASN A 178 -12.74 -25.59 14.10
C ASN A 178 -11.80 -26.00 12.97
N GLU A 179 -10.54 -25.56 13.00
CA GLU A 179 -9.53 -25.90 12.02
C GLU A 179 -8.57 -26.94 12.60
N LYS A 180 -8.39 -28.08 11.88
CA LYS A 180 -7.41 -29.08 12.26
C LYS A 180 -5.99 -28.57 12.08
N ASP A 181 -5.07 -28.95 12.98
CA ASP A 181 -3.70 -28.43 13.00
C ASP A 181 -2.92 -28.75 11.71
N ASP A 182 -3.08 -29.94 11.13
CA ASP A 182 -2.47 -30.30 9.85
C ASP A 182 -2.98 -29.42 8.69
N ARG A 183 -4.28 -29.11 8.68
CA ARG A 183 -4.87 -28.21 7.70
C ARG A 183 -4.41 -26.76 7.91
N PHE A 184 -4.29 -26.34 9.16
CA PHE A 184 -3.77 -25.03 9.52
C PHE A 184 -2.32 -24.85 9.03
N LEU A 185 -1.48 -25.87 9.22
CA LEU A 185 -0.10 -25.86 8.76
C LEU A 185 -0.02 -25.71 7.23
N LEU A 186 -0.80 -26.49 6.49
CA LEU A 186 -0.85 -26.39 5.03
C LEU A 186 -1.35 -25.01 4.55
N ARG A 187 -2.34 -24.45 5.26
CA ARG A 187 -2.85 -23.12 4.94
C ARG A 187 -1.78 -22.03 5.19
N GLN A 188 -1.02 -22.11 6.27
CA GLN A 188 0.09 -21.21 6.51
C GLN A 188 1.11 -21.24 5.36
N LEU A 189 1.43 -22.43 4.85
CA LEU A 189 2.32 -22.60 3.70
C LEU A 189 1.70 -21.97 2.44
N ALA A 190 0.41 -22.26 2.17
CA ALA A 190 -0.30 -21.73 1.01
C ALA A 190 -0.40 -20.18 1.01
N GLU A 191 -0.44 -19.55 2.19
CA GLU A 191 -0.44 -18.09 2.35
C GLU A 191 0.96 -17.46 2.24
N ARG A 192 2.03 -18.27 2.19
CA ARG A 192 3.43 -17.81 2.17
C ARG A 192 4.19 -18.16 0.87
N VAL A 193 3.60 -18.96 0.00
CA VAL A 193 4.19 -19.23 -1.32
C VAL A 193 3.85 -18.14 -2.33
N PRO A 194 4.73 -17.87 -3.32
CA PRO A 194 4.48 -16.90 -4.36
C PRO A 194 3.32 -17.33 -5.27
N LEU A 195 2.74 -16.37 -5.95
CA LEU A 195 1.56 -16.60 -6.76
C LEU A 195 1.85 -17.41 -8.03
N SER A 196 3.12 -17.44 -8.48
CA SER A 196 3.62 -18.34 -9.52
C SER A 196 3.39 -19.82 -9.19
N PHE A 197 3.51 -20.20 -7.91
CA PHE A 197 3.19 -21.55 -7.43
C PHE A 197 1.79 -22.01 -7.89
N TRP A 198 0.79 -21.14 -7.80
CA TRP A 198 -0.57 -21.48 -8.20
C TRP A 198 -0.74 -21.58 -9.71
N SER A 199 0.00 -20.78 -10.48
CA SER A 199 0.02 -20.89 -11.94
C SER A 199 0.61 -22.21 -12.39
N GLU A 200 1.71 -22.65 -11.75
CA GLU A 200 2.32 -23.95 -11.97
C GLU A 200 1.43 -25.10 -11.52
N PHE A 201 0.81 -24.99 -10.32
CA PHE A 201 -0.08 -25.99 -9.75
C PHE A 201 -1.28 -26.30 -10.66
N TYR A 202 -1.86 -25.27 -11.28
CA TYR A 202 -2.98 -25.40 -12.19
C TYR A 202 -2.59 -25.58 -13.65
N ASP A 203 -1.33 -25.54 -13.97
CA ASP A 203 -0.78 -25.54 -15.34
C ASP A 203 -1.54 -24.54 -16.24
N CYS A 204 -1.60 -23.29 -15.81
CA CYS A 204 -2.30 -22.25 -16.55
C CYS A 204 -1.76 -20.83 -16.24
N PRO A 205 -2.02 -19.84 -17.12
CA PRO A 205 -1.60 -18.45 -16.91
C PRO A 205 -2.17 -17.85 -15.62
N PRO A 206 -1.50 -16.82 -15.05
CA PRO A 206 -1.87 -16.19 -13.77
C PRO A 206 -3.33 -15.76 -13.67
N GLU A 207 -3.90 -15.17 -14.74
CA GLU A 207 -5.29 -14.72 -14.78
C GLU A 207 -6.29 -15.87 -14.62
N LYS A 208 -5.98 -17.03 -15.20
CA LYS A 208 -6.82 -18.23 -15.05
C LYS A 208 -6.65 -18.87 -13.69
N ALA A 209 -5.43 -18.91 -13.16
CA ALA A 209 -5.15 -19.43 -11.81
C ALA A 209 -5.83 -18.56 -10.75
N ALA A 210 -5.77 -17.24 -10.85
CA ALA A 210 -6.45 -16.31 -9.97
C ALA A 210 -7.97 -16.52 -9.99
N SER A 211 -8.56 -16.67 -11.18
CA SER A 211 -10.00 -16.97 -11.33
C SER A 211 -10.40 -18.30 -10.67
N LYS A 212 -9.60 -19.36 -10.86
CA LYS A 212 -9.86 -20.67 -10.23
C LYS A 212 -9.78 -20.58 -8.70
N LEU A 213 -8.77 -19.91 -8.16
CA LEU A 213 -8.62 -19.72 -6.71
C LEU A 213 -9.72 -18.84 -6.12
N ALA A 214 -10.12 -17.78 -6.77
CA ALA A 214 -11.20 -16.91 -6.30
C ALA A 214 -12.54 -17.63 -6.24
N LYS A 215 -12.84 -18.51 -7.23
CA LYS A 215 -14.08 -19.30 -7.29
C LYS A 215 -14.10 -20.49 -6.35
N ASN A 216 -12.97 -21.12 -6.18
CA ASN A 216 -12.85 -22.33 -5.36
C ASN A 216 -11.51 -22.36 -4.60
N PRO A 217 -11.37 -21.55 -3.53
CA PRO A 217 -10.14 -21.48 -2.76
C PRO A 217 -9.88 -22.77 -1.97
N PRO A 218 -8.62 -23.21 -1.85
CA PRO A 218 -8.26 -24.25 -0.90
C PRO A 218 -8.60 -23.77 0.52
N PHE A 219 -8.90 -24.68 1.43
CA PHE A 219 -9.30 -24.35 2.82
C PHE A 219 -10.58 -23.50 2.92
N GLN A 220 -11.35 -23.35 1.84
CA GLN A 220 -12.61 -22.61 1.78
C GLN A 220 -12.44 -21.15 2.32
N LYS A 221 -13.33 -20.75 3.26
CA LYS A 221 -13.32 -19.38 3.83
C LYS A 221 -12.11 -19.07 4.71
N LEU A 222 -11.27 -20.06 5.05
CA LEU A 222 -10.10 -19.86 5.89
C LEU A 222 -8.87 -19.39 5.10
N PHE A 223 -8.84 -19.60 3.78
CA PHE A 223 -7.75 -19.15 2.93
C PHE A 223 -7.95 -17.68 2.52
N ASP A 224 -7.00 -16.85 2.91
CA ASP A 224 -7.00 -15.43 2.58
C ASP A 224 -6.00 -15.15 1.45
N LEU A 225 -6.49 -15.15 0.21
CA LEU A 225 -5.68 -14.91 -0.98
C LEU A 225 -5.07 -13.50 -1.00
N SER A 226 -5.63 -12.54 -0.26
CA SER A 226 -5.05 -11.20 -0.17
C SER A 226 -3.66 -11.22 0.48
N LYS A 227 -3.38 -12.15 1.38
CA LYS A 227 -2.09 -12.23 2.07
C LYS A 227 -0.91 -12.46 1.13
N PRO A 228 -0.86 -13.54 0.30
CA PRO A 228 0.24 -13.69 -0.65
C PRO A 228 0.28 -12.58 -1.69
N ILE A 229 -0.86 -12.06 -2.15
CA ILE A 229 -0.90 -10.94 -3.11
C ILE A 229 -0.22 -9.69 -2.52
N LEU A 230 -0.54 -9.33 -1.28
CA LEU A 230 0.07 -8.20 -0.58
C LEU A 230 1.55 -8.45 -0.26
N ASN A 231 1.87 -9.66 0.17
CA ASN A 231 3.23 -10.03 0.56
C ASN A 231 4.21 -9.89 -0.60
N PHE A 232 3.82 -10.36 -1.78
CA PHE A 232 4.62 -10.27 -2.99
C PHE A 232 4.33 -9.03 -3.84
N SER A 233 3.42 -8.16 -3.39
CA SER A 233 3.02 -6.91 -4.09
C SER A 233 2.62 -7.14 -5.56
N ASP A 234 1.94 -8.26 -5.85
CA ASP A 234 1.61 -8.66 -7.21
C ASP A 234 0.34 -7.97 -7.70
N SER A 235 0.51 -6.89 -8.47
CA SER A 235 -0.58 -6.10 -9.03
C SER A 235 -1.41 -6.86 -10.07
N GLY A 236 -0.79 -7.79 -10.82
CA GLY A 236 -1.48 -8.63 -11.82
C GLY A 236 -2.47 -9.57 -11.15
N TRP A 237 -2.02 -10.28 -10.12
CA TRP A 237 -2.89 -11.15 -9.32
C TRP A 237 -3.95 -10.36 -8.55
N ALA A 238 -3.61 -9.18 -8.00
CA ALA A 238 -4.59 -8.30 -7.37
C ALA A 238 -5.73 -7.96 -8.34
N TYR A 239 -5.40 -7.54 -9.55
CA TYR A 239 -6.37 -7.18 -10.58
C TYR A 239 -7.27 -8.35 -10.97
N HIS A 240 -6.70 -9.50 -11.30
CA HIS A 240 -7.48 -10.68 -11.72
C HIS A 240 -8.38 -11.21 -10.60
N THR A 241 -7.89 -11.21 -9.36
CA THR A 241 -8.67 -11.62 -8.20
C THR A 241 -9.86 -10.69 -7.96
N LEU A 242 -9.63 -9.37 -8.02
CA LEU A 242 -10.68 -8.38 -7.83
C LEU A 242 -11.74 -8.38 -8.94
N LYS A 243 -11.37 -8.75 -10.16
CA LYS A 243 -12.35 -8.90 -11.25
C LYS A 243 -13.33 -10.04 -11.03
N GLU A 244 -12.89 -11.14 -10.41
CA GLU A 244 -13.72 -12.32 -10.21
C GLU A 244 -14.64 -12.21 -8.99
N ASN A 245 -14.11 -11.73 -7.87
CA ASN A 245 -14.87 -11.63 -6.62
C ASN A 245 -14.21 -10.65 -5.66
N ALA A 246 -14.60 -9.39 -5.74
CA ALA A 246 -14.16 -8.37 -4.79
C ALA A 246 -15.19 -8.25 -3.67
N ASP A 247 -15.01 -9.00 -2.59
CA ASP A 247 -15.61 -8.57 -1.34
C ASP A 247 -14.98 -7.23 -0.90
N GLU A 248 -15.67 -6.50 -0.07
CA GLU A 248 -15.28 -5.15 0.33
C GLU A 248 -13.91 -5.11 1.02
N LYS A 249 -13.65 -6.06 1.90
CA LYS A 249 -12.41 -6.14 2.66
C LYS A 249 -11.21 -6.45 1.75
N MET A 250 -11.39 -7.37 0.82
CA MET A 250 -10.33 -7.72 -0.14
C MET A 250 -10.07 -6.57 -1.10
N ALA A 251 -11.12 -5.88 -1.56
CA ALA A 251 -10.94 -4.73 -2.43
C ALA A 251 -10.16 -3.60 -1.73
N ASP A 252 -10.51 -3.27 -0.50
CA ASP A 252 -9.81 -2.24 0.26
C ASP A 252 -8.32 -2.59 0.50
N ALA A 253 -8.02 -3.86 0.70
CA ALA A 253 -6.65 -4.31 0.85
C ALA A 253 -5.84 -4.26 -0.46
N LEU A 254 -6.42 -4.69 -1.58
CA LEU A 254 -5.68 -4.93 -2.83
C LEU A 254 -5.71 -3.75 -3.82
N MET A 255 -6.72 -2.87 -3.74
CA MET A 255 -6.85 -1.74 -4.66
C MET A 255 -5.61 -0.84 -4.70
N GLY A 256 -4.89 -0.73 -3.57
CA GLY A 256 -3.66 0.04 -3.45
C GLY A 256 -2.50 -0.46 -4.32
N LEU A 257 -2.53 -1.73 -4.75
CA LEU A 257 -1.51 -2.32 -5.62
C LEU A 257 -1.76 -2.03 -7.10
N LEU A 258 -2.99 -1.64 -7.46
CA LEU A 258 -3.38 -1.48 -8.87
C LEU A 258 -2.90 -0.13 -9.42
N PRO A 259 -2.44 -0.09 -10.67
CA PRO A 259 -2.30 1.17 -11.40
C PRO A 259 -3.68 1.84 -11.57
N SER A 260 -3.66 3.17 -11.73
CA SER A 260 -4.87 4.02 -11.72
C SER A 260 -5.98 3.52 -12.64
N PHE A 261 -5.66 3.14 -13.88
CA PHE A 261 -6.65 2.71 -14.85
C PHE A 261 -7.35 1.38 -14.47
N GLN A 262 -6.62 0.43 -13.88
CA GLN A 262 -7.19 -0.83 -13.38
C GLN A 262 -8.02 -0.61 -12.13
N ARG A 263 -7.58 0.30 -11.26
CA ARG A 263 -8.33 0.71 -10.07
C ARG A 263 -9.67 1.31 -10.42
N GLU A 264 -9.71 2.21 -11.41
CA GLU A 264 -10.94 2.79 -11.92
C GLU A 264 -11.87 1.72 -12.54
N GLU A 265 -11.33 0.74 -13.27
CA GLU A 265 -12.12 -0.36 -13.84
C GLU A 265 -12.79 -1.19 -12.74
N ILE A 266 -12.05 -1.60 -11.72
CA ILE A 266 -12.60 -2.36 -10.59
C ILE A 266 -13.62 -1.52 -9.81
N ALA A 267 -13.30 -0.28 -9.49
CA ALA A 267 -14.20 0.65 -8.81
C ALA A 267 -15.48 0.93 -9.62
N PHE A 268 -15.35 0.96 -10.94
CA PHE A 268 -16.48 1.16 -11.85
C PHE A 268 -17.46 -0.02 -11.83
N GLN A 269 -16.99 -1.24 -11.63
CA GLN A 269 -17.82 -2.45 -11.54
C GLN A 269 -18.49 -2.60 -10.16
N SER A 270 -17.89 -2.02 -9.11
CA SER A 270 -18.43 -2.13 -7.75
C SER A 270 -19.61 -1.19 -7.53
N ASP A 271 -20.75 -1.73 -7.08
CA ASP A 271 -21.91 -0.92 -6.69
C ASP A 271 -21.99 -0.80 -5.16
N ARG A 272 -21.31 0.21 -4.60
CA ARG A 272 -21.20 0.43 -3.16
C ARG A 272 -22.08 1.58 -2.63
N GLY A 273 -23.30 1.70 -3.14
CA GLY A 273 -24.35 2.54 -2.52
C GLY A 273 -24.07 4.04 -2.43
N GLY A 274 -23.10 4.68 -2.89
CA GLY A 274 -22.83 6.14 -2.81
C GLY A 274 -21.61 6.52 -1.96
N TYR A 275 -21.15 5.65 -1.07
CA TYR A 275 -19.88 5.83 -0.37
C TYR A 275 -18.71 5.67 -1.34
N ILE A 276 -17.71 6.53 -1.23
CA ILE A 276 -16.46 6.45 -2.01
C ILE A 276 -15.37 5.95 -1.05
N PRO A 277 -14.93 4.69 -1.20
CA PRO A 277 -13.87 4.16 -0.35
C PRO A 277 -12.54 4.89 -0.57
N ASP A 278 -11.74 5.03 0.47
CA ASP A 278 -10.40 5.62 0.37
C ASP A 278 -9.48 4.83 -0.57
N SER A 279 -9.74 3.52 -0.72
CA SER A 279 -9.04 2.64 -1.64
C SER A 279 -9.21 3.00 -3.13
N TRP A 280 -10.21 3.84 -3.49
CA TRP A 280 -10.39 4.32 -4.86
C TRP A 280 -9.44 5.45 -5.22
N PHE A 281 -8.95 6.19 -4.24
CA PHE A 281 -8.03 7.30 -4.46
C PHE A 281 -6.61 6.81 -4.73
N ASN A 282 -5.97 7.39 -5.74
CA ASN A 282 -4.60 7.07 -6.11
C ASN A 282 -3.63 7.71 -5.11
N LYS A 283 -2.74 6.91 -4.52
CA LYS A 283 -1.73 7.41 -3.58
C LYS A 283 -0.59 8.18 -4.28
N ASP A 284 -0.46 8.01 -5.60
CA ASP A 284 0.50 8.70 -6.45
C ASP A 284 0.05 10.10 -6.89
N GLY A 285 -1.16 10.51 -6.49
CA GLY A 285 -1.73 11.80 -6.87
C GLY A 285 -2.24 11.88 -8.32
N ILE A 286 -2.21 10.77 -9.08
CA ILE A 286 -2.76 10.73 -10.43
C ILE A 286 -4.28 10.89 -10.37
N GLY A 287 -4.81 11.86 -11.12
CA GLY A 287 -6.26 12.10 -11.20
C GLY A 287 -7.01 10.95 -11.87
N TRP A 288 -8.33 10.96 -11.72
CA TRP A 288 -9.22 9.99 -12.34
C TRP A 288 -9.53 10.34 -13.80
N GLY A 289 -9.83 9.32 -14.60
CA GLY A 289 -10.33 9.51 -15.96
C GLY A 289 -11.74 10.11 -15.97
N ILE A 290 -12.08 10.80 -17.08
CA ILE A 290 -13.36 11.51 -17.24
C ILE A 290 -14.58 10.58 -17.06
N LYS A 291 -14.53 9.35 -17.57
CA LYS A 291 -15.63 8.38 -17.47
C LYS A 291 -15.90 8.00 -16.01
N PHE A 292 -14.86 7.71 -15.26
CA PHE A 292 -14.97 7.32 -13.86
C PHE A 292 -15.44 8.51 -13.01
N SER A 293 -14.84 9.69 -13.19
CA SER A 293 -15.24 10.92 -12.53
C SER A 293 -16.70 11.28 -12.77
N THR A 294 -17.17 11.16 -14.01
CA THR A 294 -18.57 11.41 -14.36
C THR A 294 -19.51 10.45 -13.63
N ARG A 295 -19.17 9.17 -13.57
CA ARG A 295 -20.00 8.17 -12.88
C ARG A 295 -20.03 8.41 -11.37
N VAL A 296 -18.88 8.69 -10.75
CA VAL A 296 -18.80 9.02 -9.32
C VAL A 296 -19.66 10.25 -9.02
N PHE A 297 -19.50 11.31 -9.80
CA PHE A 297 -20.28 12.55 -9.64
C PHE A 297 -21.80 12.31 -9.76
N GLN A 298 -22.24 11.63 -10.82
CA GLN A 298 -23.66 11.30 -11.00
C GLN A 298 -24.23 10.44 -9.87
N ARG A 299 -23.44 9.50 -9.36
CA ARG A 299 -23.84 8.65 -8.25
C ARG A 299 -24.04 9.44 -6.96
N MET A 300 -23.13 10.37 -6.66
CA MET A 300 -23.28 11.25 -5.50
C MET A 300 -24.53 12.10 -5.57
N LEU A 301 -24.84 12.66 -6.73
CA LEU A 301 -26.05 13.47 -6.92
C LEU A 301 -27.34 12.65 -6.76
N ARG A 302 -27.38 11.40 -7.27
CA ARG A 302 -28.61 10.55 -7.19
C ARG A 302 -28.96 10.16 -5.77
N ASN A 303 -27.97 9.95 -4.93
CA ASN A 303 -28.19 9.38 -3.62
C ASN A 303 -28.56 10.43 -2.55
N ASN A 304 -28.64 11.70 -2.94
CA ASN A 304 -29.01 12.83 -2.06
C ASN A 304 -28.25 12.83 -0.71
N TYR A 305 -27.01 12.30 -0.72
CA TYR A 305 -26.21 12.15 0.47
C TYR A 305 -25.78 13.51 1.01
N TYR A 306 -25.62 13.56 2.31
CA TYR A 306 -24.84 14.60 2.95
C TYR A 306 -23.46 14.64 2.29
N LEU A 307 -23.16 15.75 1.60
CA LEU A 307 -21.93 15.97 0.84
C LEU A 307 -21.03 16.91 1.65
N PRO A 308 -20.15 16.35 2.49
CA PRO A 308 -19.28 17.17 3.33
C PRO A 308 -18.27 17.94 2.47
N LYS A 309 -17.80 19.05 3.05
CA LYS A 309 -16.78 19.91 2.42
C LYS A 309 -15.51 19.13 2.07
N GLU A 310 -15.10 18.25 2.95
CA GLU A 310 -13.91 17.41 2.81
C GLU A 310 -14.00 16.50 1.59
N THR A 311 -15.17 15.96 1.31
CA THR A 311 -15.42 15.15 0.10
C THR A 311 -15.32 15.99 -1.16
N ALA A 312 -15.83 17.22 -1.19
CA ALA A 312 -15.72 18.13 -2.32
C ALA A 312 -14.24 18.48 -2.60
N GLU A 313 -13.47 18.76 -1.56
CA GLU A 313 -12.04 19.03 -1.64
C GLU A 313 -11.27 17.82 -2.20
N GLN A 314 -11.52 16.65 -1.65
CA GLN A 314 -10.87 15.41 -2.08
C GLN A 314 -11.19 15.08 -3.54
N LEU A 315 -12.46 15.15 -3.96
CA LEU A 315 -12.86 14.89 -5.33
C LEU A 315 -12.29 15.90 -6.32
N ALA A 316 -12.22 17.17 -5.95
CA ALA A 316 -11.65 18.20 -6.80
C ALA A 316 -10.17 17.94 -7.12
N LEU A 317 -9.41 17.31 -6.20
CA LEU A 317 -8.02 16.91 -6.45
C LEU A 317 -7.90 15.83 -7.53
N TYR A 318 -8.86 14.91 -7.61
CA TYR A 318 -8.81 13.76 -8.51
C TYR A 318 -9.60 13.94 -9.81
N PHE A 319 -10.57 14.86 -9.83
CA PHE A 319 -11.35 15.11 -11.03
C PHE A 319 -10.51 15.83 -12.09
N PRO A 320 -10.61 15.41 -13.38
CA PRO A 320 -9.98 16.12 -14.48
C PRO A 320 -10.68 17.48 -14.73
N SER A 321 -9.97 18.43 -15.32
CA SER A 321 -10.46 19.79 -15.60
C SER A 321 -11.74 19.81 -16.44
N GLU A 322 -11.92 18.81 -17.29
CA GLU A 322 -13.10 18.65 -18.15
C GLU A 322 -14.39 18.44 -17.34
N MET A 323 -14.30 17.98 -16.10
CA MET A 323 -15.46 17.84 -15.22
C MET A 323 -16.05 19.19 -14.76
N ARG A 324 -15.32 20.29 -14.89
CA ARG A 324 -15.78 21.63 -14.47
C ARG A 324 -17.10 22.03 -15.13
N LYS A 325 -17.22 21.83 -16.45
CA LYS A 325 -18.45 22.17 -17.20
C LYS A 325 -19.68 21.36 -16.75
N PRO A 326 -19.62 20.02 -16.64
CA PRO A 326 -20.74 19.22 -16.11
C PRO A 326 -21.15 19.63 -14.68
N ILE A 327 -20.19 19.95 -13.82
CA ILE A 327 -20.44 20.39 -12.43
C ILE A 327 -21.16 21.75 -12.41
N GLU A 328 -20.70 22.72 -13.24
CA GLU A 328 -21.30 24.04 -13.38
C GLU A 328 -22.75 23.95 -13.92
N GLN A 329 -22.99 23.15 -14.94
CA GLN A 329 -24.34 22.91 -15.49
C GLN A 329 -25.28 22.32 -14.44
N THR A 330 -24.77 21.39 -13.61
CA THR A 330 -25.53 20.83 -12.50
C THR A 330 -25.84 21.88 -11.44
N ALA A 331 -24.87 22.72 -11.08
CA ALA A 331 -25.10 23.82 -10.14
C ALA A 331 -26.17 24.79 -10.62
N LEU A 332 -26.16 25.12 -11.93
CA LEU A 332 -27.16 26.02 -12.53
C LEU A 332 -28.56 25.38 -12.59
N SER A 333 -28.66 24.11 -12.97
CA SER A 333 -29.94 23.40 -13.06
C SER A 333 -30.60 23.17 -11.69
N THR A 334 -29.82 23.08 -10.63
CA THR A 334 -30.31 22.87 -9.25
C THR A 334 -30.46 24.19 -8.46
N ALA A 335 -29.97 25.31 -8.98
CA ALA A 335 -29.98 26.62 -8.31
C ALA A 335 -31.41 27.17 -8.05
N ALA A 336 -32.41 26.74 -8.82
CA ALA A 336 -33.80 27.14 -8.63
C ALA A 336 -34.46 26.59 -7.36
N GLN A 337 -33.84 25.60 -6.70
CA GLN A 337 -34.29 25.04 -5.44
C GLN A 337 -33.53 25.70 -4.29
N GLU A 338 -34.18 26.54 -3.51
CA GLU A 338 -33.56 27.15 -2.33
C GLU A 338 -32.99 26.08 -1.39
N ASN A 339 -31.76 26.26 -0.94
CA ASN A 339 -31.00 25.36 -0.06
C ASN A 339 -30.68 23.96 -0.59
N ASN A 340 -30.53 23.79 -1.90
CA ASN A 340 -30.14 22.50 -2.45
C ASN A 340 -28.67 22.14 -2.10
N THR A 341 -28.52 21.05 -1.36
CA THR A 341 -27.18 20.52 -0.95
C THR A 341 -26.28 20.28 -2.15
N SER A 342 -26.85 19.79 -3.27
CA SER A 342 -26.11 19.52 -4.51
C SER A 342 -25.55 20.82 -5.12
N THR A 343 -26.31 21.93 -5.09
CA THR A 343 -25.83 23.23 -5.61
C THR A 343 -24.64 23.73 -4.78
N ARG A 344 -24.76 23.66 -3.46
CA ARG A 344 -23.64 24.05 -2.56
C ARG A 344 -22.41 23.19 -2.78
N PHE A 345 -22.58 21.90 -2.92
CA PHE A 345 -21.49 20.96 -3.18
C PHE A 345 -20.81 21.25 -4.52
N CYS A 346 -21.58 21.44 -5.59
CA CYS A 346 -21.02 21.79 -6.92
C CYS A 346 -20.24 23.10 -6.88
N ARG A 347 -20.71 24.11 -6.14
CA ARG A 347 -19.98 25.37 -5.97
C ARG A 347 -18.64 25.18 -5.26
N LEU A 348 -18.62 24.42 -4.17
CA LEU A 348 -17.40 24.08 -3.46
C LEU A 348 -16.42 23.31 -4.35
N MET A 349 -16.90 22.33 -5.11
CA MET A 349 -16.03 21.60 -6.04
C MET A 349 -15.41 22.54 -7.09
N MET A 350 -16.17 23.47 -7.66
CA MET A 350 -15.63 24.45 -8.61
C MET A 350 -14.57 25.34 -7.98
N GLU A 351 -14.79 25.83 -6.76
CA GLU A 351 -13.82 26.63 -6.02
C GLU A 351 -12.50 25.87 -5.82
N TYR A 352 -12.55 24.60 -5.42
CA TYR A 352 -11.35 23.77 -5.24
C TYR A 352 -10.67 23.40 -6.57
N MET A 353 -11.44 23.16 -7.63
CA MET A 353 -10.87 22.90 -8.96
C MET A 353 -10.17 24.17 -9.51
N ASP A 354 -10.74 25.36 -9.29
CA ASP A 354 -10.11 26.63 -9.67
C ASP A 354 -8.83 26.88 -8.87
N LEU A 355 -8.83 26.55 -7.58
CA LEU A 355 -7.64 26.61 -6.73
C LEU A 355 -6.55 25.66 -7.22
N LYS A 356 -6.90 24.40 -7.50
CA LYS A 356 -5.97 23.42 -8.09
C LYS A 356 -5.35 23.92 -9.38
N GLN A 357 -6.16 24.42 -10.31
CA GLN A 357 -5.67 24.94 -11.59
C GLN A 357 -4.69 26.12 -11.40
N ARG A 358 -4.95 27.01 -10.45
CA ARG A 358 -4.01 28.09 -10.12
C ARG A 358 -2.69 27.57 -9.56
N ILE A 359 -2.73 26.56 -8.68
CA ILE A 359 -1.53 25.93 -8.12
C ILE A 359 -0.72 25.24 -9.24
N ASP A 360 -1.38 24.49 -10.12
CA ASP A 360 -0.73 23.82 -11.24
C ASP A 360 -0.08 24.83 -12.20
N THR A 361 -0.76 25.94 -12.49
CA THR A 361 -0.24 27.01 -13.34
C THR A 361 0.99 27.68 -12.71
N LEU A 362 0.97 27.94 -11.41
CA LEU A 362 2.11 28.53 -10.70
C LEU A 362 3.31 27.57 -10.67
N SER A 363 3.08 26.27 -10.53
CA SER A 363 4.13 25.25 -10.58
C SER A 363 4.82 25.20 -11.95
N LEU A 364 4.07 25.33 -13.04
CA LEU A 364 4.61 25.35 -14.41
C LEU A 364 5.44 26.61 -14.69
N ILE A 365 5.04 27.77 -14.17
CA ILE A 365 5.79 29.02 -14.31
C ILE A 365 7.16 28.91 -13.64
N HIS A 366 7.23 28.27 -12.47
CA HIS A 366 8.50 28.08 -11.73
C HIS A 366 9.45 27.04 -12.37
N LEU A 367 8.93 26.10 -13.16
CA LEU A 367 9.75 25.13 -13.90
C LEU A 367 10.33 25.72 -15.20
N SER A 368 9.77 26.82 -15.71
CA SER A 368 10.16 27.46 -16.96
C SER A 368 11.10 28.70 -16.78
N GLU A 369 11.38 29.12 -15.55
CA GLU A 369 12.38 30.17 -15.31
C GLU A 369 13.81 29.58 -15.50
N PRO A 370 14.64 30.16 -16.39
CA PRO A 370 16.01 29.69 -16.54
C PRO A 370 16.81 29.93 -15.24
N THR A 371 17.54 28.91 -14.83
CA THR A 371 18.52 28.93 -13.73
C THR A 371 19.63 29.94 -13.94
#